data_9e293e977f6bd71a26f0e924107c784e
#
_entry.id   9e293e977f6bd71a26f0e924107c784e
#
_cell.length_a   1.000
_cell.length_b   1.000
_cell.length_c   1.000
_cell.angle_alpha   90.00
_cell.angle_beta   90.00
_cell.angle_gamma   90.00
#
_symmetry.space_group_name_H-M   'P 1'
#
loop_
_entity.id
_entity.type
_entity.pdbx_description
1 polymer ?
#
loop_
_entity_poly.entity_id
_entity_poly.type
_entity_poly.pdbx_seq_one_letter_code
_entity_poly.pdbx_strand_id
1 'polypeptide(L)'
;MQRFIFLILATLFLLVGCSSKPVRHLASDAALVEPGKSTRQDVVRYLGQPDRRRSLSPGVEEYVYYNERKGFFGTLPFMDNLIDPTGYEMILVTLDGNMVTDCDFLIHKEGDENLVIDSSGDELP
;
A
#
# COMPACT_ATOMS: atom_id res chain seq x y z
N MET A 1 35.07 -28.78 -19.32
CA MET A 1 34.01 -28.95 -18.33
C MET A 1 34.01 -27.83 -17.27
N GLN A 2 35.14 -27.54 -16.66
CA GLN A 2 35.23 -26.53 -15.59
C GLN A 2 34.79 -25.10 -16.03
N ARG A 3 35.12 -24.71 -17.26
CA ARG A 3 34.70 -23.40 -17.83
C ARG A 3 33.19 -23.32 -18.09
N PHE A 4 32.54 -24.42 -18.44
CA PHE A 4 31.09 -24.46 -18.64
C PHE A 4 30.33 -24.39 -17.32
N ILE A 5 30.87 -24.96 -16.25
CA ILE A 5 30.26 -24.88 -14.92
C ILE A 5 30.29 -23.45 -14.40
N PHE A 6 31.37 -22.70 -14.63
CA PHE A 6 31.45 -21.28 -14.25
C PHE A 6 30.46 -20.40 -15.04
N LEU A 7 30.25 -20.68 -16.33
CA LEU A 7 29.28 -19.96 -17.13
C LEU A 7 27.83 -20.23 -16.68
N ILE A 8 27.51 -21.47 -16.35
CA ILE A 8 26.18 -21.83 -15.84
C ILE A 8 25.93 -21.20 -14.46
N LEU A 9 26.95 -21.19 -13.59
CA LEU A 9 26.86 -20.58 -12.26
C LEU A 9 26.70 -19.06 -12.37
N ALA A 10 27.39 -18.41 -13.30
CA ALA A 10 27.28 -16.97 -13.54
C ALA A 10 25.90 -16.57 -14.11
N THR A 11 25.31 -17.38 -14.99
CA THR A 11 23.97 -17.13 -15.52
C THR A 11 22.88 -17.34 -14.47
N LEU A 12 23.07 -18.27 -13.53
CA LEU A 12 22.12 -18.50 -12.44
C LEU A 12 22.07 -17.33 -11.45
N PHE A 13 23.19 -16.61 -11.26
CA PHE A 13 23.25 -15.42 -10.39
C PHE A 13 22.53 -14.20 -10.97
N LEU A 14 22.32 -14.13 -12.29
CA LEU A 14 21.64 -13.01 -12.95
C LEU A 14 20.11 -13.09 -12.86
N LEU A 15 19.55 -14.21 -12.38
CA LEU A 15 18.10 -14.43 -12.26
C LEU A 15 17.52 -14.02 -10.90
N VAL A 16 18.36 -13.56 -9.95
CA VAL A 16 17.87 -12.98 -8.70
C VAL A 16 17.39 -11.56 -9.00
N GLY A 17 16.25 -11.47 -9.66
CA GLY A 17 15.56 -10.21 -9.86
C GLY A 17 15.15 -9.62 -8.50
N CYS A 18 15.58 -8.39 -8.23
CA CYS A 18 15.14 -7.65 -7.08
C CYS A 18 13.61 -7.49 -7.15
N SER A 19 12.89 -8.23 -6.33
CA SER A 19 11.49 -7.97 -6.02
C SER A 19 11.41 -6.80 -5.04
N SER A 20 11.75 -5.60 -5.52
CA SER A 20 11.49 -4.38 -4.76
C SER A 20 9.99 -4.10 -4.80
N LYS A 21 9.37 -3.93 -3.64
CA LYS A 21 8.00 -3.43 -3.57
C LYS A 21 7.95 -2.09 -4.30
N PRO A 22 7.01 -1.86 -5.22
CA PRO A 22 6.90 -0.59 -5.89
C PRO A 22 6.68 0.52 -4.87
N VAL A 23 7.41 1.63 -5.02
CA VAL A 23 7.17 2.83 -4.21
C VAL A 23 5.79 3.35 -4.59
N ARG A 24 4.86 3.30 -3.65
CA ARG A 24 3.50 3.79 -3.84
C ARG A 24 3.45 5.29 -3.55
N HIS A 25 2.90 6.06 -4.47
CA HIS A 25 2.53 7.44 -4.25
C HIS A 25 1.01 7.52 -4.01
N LEU A 26 0.57 7.05 -2.84
CA LEU A 26 -0.85 6.82 -2.55
C LEU A 26 -1.75 8.01 -2.91
N ALA A 27 -1.35 9.23 -2.61
CA ALA A 27 -2.14 10.42 -2.92
C ALA A 27 -2.36 10.62 -4.43
N SER A 28 -1.31 10.42 -5.24
CA SER A 28 -1.40 10.55 -6.70
C SER A 28 -2.16 9.39 -7.33
N ASP A 29 -1.95 8.18 -6.79
CA ASP A 29 -2.55 6.96 -7.32
C ASP A 29 -4.04 6.89 -6.94
N ALA A 30 -4.43 7.38 -5.76
CA ALA A 30 -5.82 7.51 -5.33
C ALA A 30 -6.61 8.44 -6.24
N ALA A 31 -5.99 9.52 -6.73
CA ALA A 31 -6.64 10.47 -7.64
C ALA A 31 -7.04 9.86 -8.99
N LEU A 32 -6.49 8.70 -9.35
CA LEU A 32 -6.85 7.95 -10.56
C LEU A 32 -8.06 7.05 -10.37
N VAL A 33 -8.46 6.81 -9.13
CA VAL A 33 -9.62 5.98 -8.80
C VAL A 33 -10.86 6.87 -8.72
N GLU A 34 -11.77 6.71 -9.68
CA GLU A 34 -13.00 7.49 -9.75
C GLU A 34 -14.20 6.64 -9.30
N PRO A 35 -14.87 6.98 -8.17
CA PRO A 35 -16.11 6.33 -7.78
C PRO A 35 -17.18 6.38 -8.88
N GLY A 36 -17.86 5.28 -9.10
CA GLY A 36 -18.86 5.13 -10.15
C GLY A 36 -18.33 4.89 -11.57
N LYS A 37 -17.00 4.95 -11.76
CA LYS A 37 -16.36 4.70 -13.07
C LYS A 37 -15.28 3.62 -13.01
N SER A 38 -14.42 3.68 -12.02
CA SER A 38 -13.32 2.74 -11.85
C SER A 38 -13.83 1.36 -11.46
N THR A 39 -13.19 0.35 -12.02
CA THR A 39 -13.45 -1.04 -11.71
C THR A 39 -12.43 -1.58 -10.70
N ARG A 40 -12.72 -2.77 -10.14
CA ARG A 40 -11.77 -3.52 -9.30
C ARG A 40 -10.40 -3.69 -9.98
N GLN A 41 -10.39 -3.94 -11.28
CA GLN A 41 -9.15 -4.10 -12.05
C GLN A 41 -8.37 -2.80 -12.15
N ASP A 42 -9.05 -1.66 -12.29
CA ASP A 42 -8.42 -0.35 -12.33
C ASP A 42 -7.79 -0.02 -10.98
N VAL A 43 -8.48 -0.29 -9.88
CA VAL A 43 -7.94 -0.13 -8.53
C VAL A 43 -6.63 -0.91 -8.35
N VAL A 44 -6.63 -2.20 -8.71
CA VAL A 44 -5.42 -3.03 -8.62
C VAL A 44 -4.33 -2.57 -9.59
N ARG A 45 -4.70 -2.01 -10.74
CA ARG A 45 -3.73 -1.44 -11.70
C ARG A 45 -3.06 -0.19 -11.17
N TYR A 46 -3.80 0.71 -10.53
CA TYR A 46 -3.27 2.00 -10.04
C TYR A 46 -2.61 1.87 -8.67
N LEU A 47 -3.26 1.18 -7.74
CA LEU A 47 -2.82 1.06 -6.35
C LEU A 47 -2.05 -0.24 -6.06
N GLY A 48 -2.08 -1.20 -6.97
CA GLY A 48 -1.53 -2.54 -6.76
C GLY A 48 -2.43 -3.42 -5.91
N GLN A 49 -1.88 -4.50 -5.37
CA GLN A 49 -2.63 -5.36 -4.46
C GLN A 49 -2.90 -4.64 -3.14
N PRO A 50 -4.10 -4.73 -2.58
CA PRO A 50 -4.42 -4.15 -1.29
C PRO A 50 -3.65 -4.84 -0.17
N ASP A 51 -3.26 -4.05 0.83
CA ASP A 51 -2.60 -4.58 2.02
C ASP A 51 -3.60 -5.36 2.90
N ARG A 52 -4.86 -4.97 2.88
CA ARG A 52 -5.96 -5.65 3.58
C ARG A 52 -7.25 -5.59 2.77
N ARG A 53 -8.10 -6.60 2.95
CA ARG A 53 -9.45 -6.66 2.38
C ARG A 53 -10.44 -6.94 3.50
N ARG A 54 -11.54 -6.19 3.52
CA ARG A 54 -12.63 -6.39 4.46
C ARG A 54 -13.93 -6.60 3.68
N SER A 55 -14.77 -7.50 4.15
CA SER A 55 -16.15 -7.64 3.65
C SER A 55 -17.06 -6.82 4.53
N LEU A 56 -17.67 -5.78 3.98
CA LEU A 56 -18.60 -4.92 4.71
C LEU A 56 -20.03 -5.51 4.72
N SER A 57 -20.43 -6.09 3.59
CA SER A 57 -21.73 -6.75 3.42
C SER A 57 -21.66 -7.72 2.24
N PRO A 58 -22.68 -8.56 2.00
CA PRO A 58 -22.70 -9.44 0.85
C PRO A 58 -22.52 -8.67 -0.47
N GLY A 59 -21.44 -8.96 -1.18
CA GLY A 59 -21.08 -8.29 -2.44
C GLY A 59 -20.34 -6.97 -2.29
N VAL A 60 -20.21 -6.41 -1.08
CA VAL A 60 -19.48 -5.17 -0.81
C VAL A 60 -18.19 -5.47 -0.08
N GLU A 61 -17.08 -5.10 -0.71
CA GLU A 61 -15.73 -5.26 -0.16
C GLU A 61 -15.04 -3.91 -0.02
N GLU A 62 -14.16 -3.80 0.96
CA GLU A 62 -13.30 -2.65 1.14
C GLU A 62 -11.84 -3.08 1.01
N TYR A 63 -11.11 -2.37 0.17
CA TYR A 63 -9.67 -2.51 -0.02
C TYR A 63 -8.94 -1.43 0.77
N VAL A 64 -8.00 -1.83 1.59
CA VAL A 64 -7.22 -0.95 2.45
C VAL A 64 -5.77 -0.95 1.99
N TYR A 65 -5.24 0.24 1.78
CA TYR A 65 -3.85 0.47 1.39
C TYR A 65 -3.18 1.34 2.43
N TYR A 66 -1.97 0.98 2.83
CA TYR A 66 -1.15 1.74 3.77
C TYR A 66 0.15 2.19 3.14
N ASN A 67 0.58 3.38 3.51
CA ASN A 67 1.92 3.85 3.24
C ASN A 67 2.45 4.61 4.47
N GLU A 68 3.49 4.08 5.08
CA GLU A 68 4.18 4.79 6.15
C GLU A 68 4.96 5.97 5.56
N ARG A 69 4.65 7.17 6.02
CA ARG A 69 5.44 8.36 5.70
C ARG A 69 6.72 8.36 6.53
N LYS A 70 7.74 7.70 6.05
CA LYS A 70 9.10 7.89 6.60
C LYS A 70 9.62 9.21 6.08
N GLY A 71 9.87 10.16 6.98
CA GLY A 71 10.55 11.39 6.62
C GLY A 71 11.90 11.09 5.95
N PHE A 72 12.38 11.99 5.11
CA PHE A 72 13.66 11.84 4.40
C PHE A 72 14.84 11.44 5.33
N PHE A 73 14.79 11.85 6.59
CA PHE A 73 15.79 11.52 7.61
C PHE A 73 15.54 10.19 8.33
N GLY A 74 14.36 9.58 8.23
CA GLY A 74 14.05 8.27 8.81
C GLY A 74 14.77 7.09 8.13
N THR A 75 15.53 7.36 7.06
CA THR A 75 16.39 6.37 6.41
C THR A 75 17.81 6.32 7.01
N LEU A 76 18.16 7.23 7.91
CA LEU A 76 19.48 7.27 8.53
C LEU A 76 19.44 6.54 9.88
N PRO A 77 20.27 5.51 10.08
CA PRO A 77 20.19 4.60 11.23
C PRO A 77 20.46 5.25 12.60
N PHE A 78 20.84 6.54 12.64
CA PHE A 78 21.13 7.27 13.86
C PHE A 78 20.12 8.38 14.18
N MET A 79 19.14 8.64 13.30
CA MET A 79 18.18 9.74 13.44
C MET A 79 16.74 9.29 13.68
N ASP A 80 16.50 8.01 13.74
CA ASP A 80 15.16 7.40 13.87
C ASP A 80 14.42 7.86 15.16
N ASN A 81 15.18 8.25 16.21
CA ASN A 81 14.63 8.71 17.49
C ASN A 81 14.60 10.23 17.69
N LEU A 82 15.13 11.00 16.75
CA LEU A 82 15.30 12.45 16.92
C LEU A 82 14.35 13.28 16.06
N ILE A 83 13.84 12.71 14.97
CA ILE A 83 12.95 13.40 14.04
C ILE A 83 11.84 12.43 13.70
N ASP A 84 10.78 12.53 14.45
CA ASP A 84 9.56 11.78 14.21
C ASP A 84 8.55 12.59 13.40
N PRO A 85 8.42 12.31 12.13
CA PRO A 85 7.17 12.53 11.42
C PRO A 85 6.55 11.18 11.10
N THR A 86 6.28 10.40 12.11
CA THR A 86 5.50 9.18 11.96
C THR A 86 4.08 9.58 11.65
N GLY A 87 3.77 9.49 10.40
CA GLY A 87 2.44 9.56 9.88
C GLY A 87 2.27 8.40 8.92
N TYR A 88 1.06 7.96 8.75
CA TYR A 88 0.72 7.04 7.69
C TYR A 88 -0.39 7.61 6.81
N GLU A 89 -0.30 7.27 5.55
CA GLU A 89 -1.33 7.52 4.56
C GLU A 89 -2.12 6.23 4.39
N MET A 90 -3.43 6.34 4.34
CA MET A 90 -4.33 5.23 4.14
C MET A 90 -5.30 5.56 3.02
N ILE A 91 -5.57 4.60 2.15
CA ILE A 91 -6.65 4.67 1.19
C ILE A 91 -7.65 3.55 1.49
N LEU A 92 -8.91 3.91 1.58
CA LEU A 92 -10.03 3.00 1.68
C LEU A 92 -10.80 3.05 0.37
N VAL A 93 -10.89 1.93 -0.34
CA VAL A 93 -11.65 1.81 -1.59
C VAL A 93 -12.78 0.83 -1.38
N THR A 94 -14.01 1.32 -1.41
CA THR A 94 -15.21 0.49 -1.30
C THR A 94 -15.66 0.05 -2.68
N LEU A 95 -15.89 -1.24 -2.82
CA LEU A 95 -16.30 -1.92 -4.03
C LEU A 95 -17.63 -2.62 -3.84
N ASP A 96 -18.60 -2.33 -4.69
CA ASP A 96 -19.82 -3.13 -4.83
C ASP A 96 -19.69 -4.00 -6.10
N GLY A 97 -19.55 -5.30 -5.89
CA GLY A 97 -19.22 -6.22 -6.97
C GLY A 97 -17.89 -5.88 -7.64
N ASN A 98 -17.93 -5.38 -8.86
CA ASN A 98 -16.75 -4.99 -9.64
C ASN A 98 -16.54 -3.49 -9.76
N MET A 99 -17.44 -2.68 -9.21
CA MET A 99 -17.44 -1.22 -9.35
C MET A 99 -17.00 -0.54 -8.06
N VAL A 100 -16.16 0.49 -8.17
CA VAL A 100 -15.83 1.38 -7.04
C VAL A 100 -17.01 2.26 -6.73
N THR A 101 -17.47 2.24 -5.48
CA THR A 101 -18.55 3.10 -4.97
C THR A 101 -18.03 4.27 -4.17
N ASP A 102 -16.87 4.09 -3.52
CA ASP A 102 -16.26 5.14 -2.72
C ASP A 102 -14.73 4.99 -2.68
N CYS A 103 -14.02 6.10 -2.45
CA CYS A 103 -12.57 6.13 -2.34
C CYS A 103 -12.14 7.26 -1.38
N ASP A 104 -11.76 6.89 -0.17
CA ASP A 104 -11.33 7.82 0.88
C ASP A 104 -9.81 7.81 1.01
N PHE A 105 -9.23 9.00 1.09
CA PHE A 105 -7.82 9.20 1.37
C PHE A 105 -7.66 9.84 2.76
N LEU A 106 -7.00 9.13 3.65
CA LEU A 106 -6.81 9.53 5.03
C LEU A 106 -5.31 9.73 5.31
N ILE A 107 -5.00 10.82 6.01
CA ILE A 107 -3.65 11.08 6.52
C ILE A 107 -3.74 11.07 8.03
N HIS A 108 -3.02 10.15 8.66
CA HIS A 108 -2.87 10.13 10.11
C HIS A 108 -1.48 10.64 10.48
N LYS A 109 -1.42 11.56 11.44
CA LYS A 109 -0.17 12.01 12.06
C LYS A 109 -0.14 11.48 13.48
N GLU A 110 0.99 10.96 13.91
CA GLU A 110 1.17 10.53 15.29
C GLU A 110 0.97 11.72 16.23
N GLY A 111 0.09 11.56 17.23
CA GLY A 111 -0.33 12.62 18.14
C GLY A 111 -1.76 13.15 17.88
N ASP A 112 -2.40 12.76 16.79
CA ASP A 112 -3.83 12.99 16.60
C ASP A 112 -4.60 11.80 17.20
N GLU A 113 -5.19 12.00 18.38
CA GLU A 113 -5.98 10.97 19.07
C GLU A 113 -7.32 10.65 18.39
N ASN A 114 -7.57 11.20 17.21
CA ASN A 114 -8.71 10.81 16.39
C ASN A 114 -8.37 9.52 15.61
N LEU A 115 -8.34 8.43 16.36
CA LEU A 115 -8.41 7.09 15.77
C LEU A 115 -9.63 7.02 14.86
N VAL A 116 -9.40 6.68 13.61
CA VAL A 116 -10.48 6.24 12.73
C VAL A 116 -10.99 4.93 13.32
N ILE A 117 -11.99 5.05 14.18
CA ILE A 117 -12.70 3.90 14.70
C ILE A 117 -13.44 3.32 13.52
N ASP A 118 -13.06 2.13 13.11
CA ASP A 118 -13.85 1.34 12.19
C ASP A 118 -15.28 1.24 12.71
N SER A 119 -16.25 1.33 11.82
CA SER A 119 -17.68 1.16 12.14
C SER A 119 -18.02 -0.18 12.83
N SER A 120 -17.08 -1.09 12.92
CA SER A 120 -17.15 -2.36 13.67
C SER A 120 -16.57 -2.27 15.08
N GLY A 121 -16.00 -1.13 15.49
CA GLY A 121 -15.45 -0.95 16.84
C GLY A 121 -14.09 -1.62 17.09
N ASP A 122 -13.46 -2.13 16.04
CA ASP A 122 -12.11 -2.70 16.15
C ASP A 122 -11.07 -1.61 15.87
N GLU A 123 -10.17 -1.38 16.82
CA GLU A 123 -8.98 -0.56 16.62
C GLU A 123 -8.12 -1.17 15.52
N LEU A 124 -7.82 -0.37 14.50
CA LEU A 124 -6.82 -0.74 13.52
C LEU A 124 -5.44 -0.63 14.18
N PRO A 125 -4.60 -1.66 14.07
CA PRO A 125 -3.25 -1.64 14.61
C PRO A 125 -2.35 -0.63 13.91
#